data_9760dc0e7ffa73f08ec84afaa6893ca6
#
_entry.id   9760dc0e7ffa73f08ec84afaa6893ca6
#
_cell.length_a   1.000
_cell.length_b   1.000
_cell.length_c   1.000
_cell.angle_alpha   90.00
_cell.angle_beta   90.00
_cell.angle_gamma   90.00
#
_symmetry.space_group_name_H-M   'P 1'
#
loop_
_entity.id
_entity.type
_entity.pdbx_description
1 polymer ?
#
loop_
_entity_poly.entity_id
_entity_poly.type
_entity_poly.pdbx_seq_one_letter_code
_entity_poly.pdbx_strand_id
1 'polypeptide(L)'
;MMIRPAELAAIKAGTIDLAFRRWARPRVVVGTRMRTGIGVIEVTSVEQVAVGSLRAEDARRAGAPSLAALKEALSARAGEPAWRIGVAYAGPDPREALRATIPDAEEIAAINARLDRLDAASAHGAWTRETLDLIDLNPTVRAPDLAAQVGRETADFKKDVRKLKELGLTESLAIGYLLSPRGEAVVDAGLPTPRLRAPRQQGTPLPRSIGAPATRALREVGVTTVEQVATHSAAGLAAIHGVGPIAIARLREAMAEQGLAYAGE
;
A
#
# COMPACT_ATOMS: atom_id res chain seq x y z
N MET A 1 -13.09 6.47 3.30
CA MET A 1 -12.49 7.79 2.99
C MET A 1 -11.16 7.55 2.27
N MET A 2 -10.86 8.29 1.21
CA MET A 2 -9.55 8.20 0.56
C MET A 2 -8.69 9.39 0.99
N ILE A 3 -7.44 9.12 1.42
CA ILE A 3 -6.42 10.11 1.76
C ILE A 3 -5.38 10.09 0.65
N ARG A 4 -4.95 11.24 0.18
CA ARG A 4 -3.95 11.32 -0.89
C ARG A 4 -2.59 10.85 -0.39
N PRO A 5 -1.79 10.13 -1.19
CA PRO A 5 -0.47 9.66 -0.77
C PRO A 5 0.44 10.77 -0.22
N ALA A 6 0.39 11.96 -0.81
CA ALA A 6 1.16 13.11 -0.34
C ALA A 6 0.80 13.60 1.07
N GLU A 7 -0.42 13.32 1.55
CA GLU A 7 -0.88 13.68 2.89
C GLU A 7 -0.47 12.62 3.94
N LEU A 8 -0.19 11.39 3.52
CA LEU A 8 0.05 10.27 4.42
C LEU A 8 1.29 10.48 5.30
N ALA A 9 2.42 10.90 4.70
CA ALA A 9 3.66 11.17 5.44
C ALA A 9 3.45 12.26 6.49
N ALA A 10 2.74 13.34 6.15
CA ALA A 10 2.44 14.43 7.06
C ALA A 10 1.48 14.01 8.20
N ILE A 11 0.54 13.08 7.94
CA ILE A 11 -0.30 12.49 9.00
C ILE A 11 0.54 11.61 9.92
N LYS A 12 1.48 10.83 9.38
CA LYS A 12 2.39 10.01 10.19
C LYS A 12 3.29 10.88 11.08
N ALA A 13 3.74 12.03 10.56
CA ALA A 13 4.53 13.02 11.31
C ALA A 13 3.68 13.86 12.28
N GLY A 14 2.35 13.77 12.26
CA GLY A 14 1.45 14.57 13.10
C GLY A 14 1.28 16.03 12.64
N THR A 15 1.80 16.41 11.48
CA THR A 15 1.66 17.78 10.94
C THR A 15 0.32 18.01 10.25
N ILE A 16 -0.34 16.95 9.79
CA ILE A 16 -1.73 16.93 9.34
C ILE A 16 -2.52 16.01 10.27
N ASP A 17 -3.57 16.55 10.86
CA ASP A 17 -4.48 15.83 11.75
C ASP A 17 -5.97 16.09 11.45
N LEU A 18 -6.27 16.81 10.38
CA LEU A 18 -7.61 17.05 9.89
C LEU A 18 -7.74 16.66 8.42
N ALA A 19 -8.95 16.22 8.06
CA ALA A 19 -9.39 16.07 6.69
C ALA A 19 -10.80 16.65 6.53
N PHE A 20 -11.06 17.29 5.38
CA PHE A 20 -12.38 17.83 5.08
C PHE A 20 -13.02 17.13 3.90
N ARG A 21 -14.30 16.83 4.01
CA ARG A 21 -15.06 16.16 2.95
C ARG A 21 -16.47 16.72 2.85
N ARG A 22 -17.02 16.70 1.64
CA ARG A 22 -18.45 16.93 1.38
C ARG A 22 -19.12 15.58 1.16
N TRP A 23 -20.08 15.28 2.02
CA TRP A 23 -20.88 14.05 1.95
C TRP A 23 -22.30 14.33 2.44
N ALA A 24 -23.29 13.77 1.80
CA ALA A 24 -24.69 13.83 2.27
C ALA A 24 -24.82 13.28 3.71
N ARG A 25 -24.02 12.26 4.04
CA ARG A 25 -23.84 11.71 5.39
C ARG A 25 -22.41 11.21 5.56
N PRO A 26 -21.86 11.19 6.80
CA PRO A 26 -20.49 10.76 7.00
C PRO A 26 -20.28 9.32 6.56
N ARG A 27 -19.16 9.06 5.88
CA ARG A 27 -18.78 7.72 5.41
C ARG A 27 -17.78 7.04 6.34
N VAL A 28 -17.47 7.65 7.45
CA VAL A 28 -16.61 7.14 8.52
C VAL A 28 -17.21 7.56 9.88
N VAL A 29 -16.87 6.82 10.91
CA VAL A 29 -17.20 7.12 12.30
C VAL A 29 -15.94 7.21 13.14
N VAL A 30 -16.00 7.80 14.32
CA VAL A 30 -14.89 7.80 15.28
C VAL A 30 -14.46 6.35 15.56
N GLY A 31 -13.17 6.10 15.63
CA GLY A 31 -12.59 4.77 15.77
C GLY A 31 -12.45 3.98 14.45
N THR A 32 -12.93 4.52 13.30
CA THR A 32 -12.69 3.89 12.00
C THR A 32 -11.18 3.82 11.72
N ARG A 33 -10.67 2.60 11.54
CA ARG A 33 -9.27 2.35 11.19
C ARG A 33 -9.13 2.08 9.71
N MET A 34 -8.30 2.87 9.05
CA MET A 34 -8.03 2.78 7.62
C MET A 34 -6.59 2.33 7.39
N ARG A 35 -6.40 1.22 6.69
CA ARG A 35 -5.07 0.74 6.29
C ARG A 35 -4.59 1.52 5.07
N THR A 36 -3.38 2.05 5.16
CA THR A 36 -2.74 2.88 4.14
C THR A 36 -1.34 2.38 3.82
N GLY A 37 -0.65 3.03 2.87
CA GLY A 37 0.73 2.67 2.54
C GLY A 37 1.77 3.00 3.62
N ILE A 38 1.37 3.77 4.65
CA ILE A 38 2.26 4.14 5.77
C ILE A 38 1.89 3.42 7.09
N GLY A 39 0.89 2.56 7.08
CA GLY A 39 0.30 1.92 8.26
C GLY A 39 -1.17 2.27 8.43
N VAL A 40 -1.65 2.27 9.67
CA VAL A 40 -3.05 2.49 10.04
C VAL A 40 -3.27 3.96 10.41
N ILE A 41 -4.32 4.54 9.84
CA ILE A 41 -4.85 5.85 10.25
C ILE A 41 -6.19 5.62 10.94
N GLU A 42 -6.38 6.23 12.10
CA GLU A 42 -7.63 6.20 12.87
C GLU A 42 -8.37 7.52 12.75
N VAL A 43 -9.69 7.45 12.64
CA VAL A 43 -10.58 8.62 12.71
C VAL A 43 -10.81 8.97 14.17
N THR A 44 -10.41 10.17 14.59
CA THR A 44 -10.49 10.63 15.99
C THR A 44 -11.70 11.53 16.26
N SER A 45 -12.22 12.19 15.24
CA SER A 45 -13.46 12.99 15.32
C SER A 45 -14.19 13.05 13.98
N VAL A 46 -15.51 13.27 14.01
CA VAL A 46 -16.34 13.50 12.83
C VAL A 46 -17.39 14.55 13.20
N GLU A 47 -17.28 15.73 12.61
CA GLU A 47 -18.12 16.87 12.91
C GLU A 47 -18.66 17.52 11.64
N GLN A 48 -19.95 17.87 11.61
CA GLN A 48 -20.48 18.69 10.54
C GLN A 48 -20.14 20.15 10.81
N VAL A 49 -19.62 20.85 9.79
CA VAL A 49 -19.18 22.24 9.93
C VAL A 49 -19.71 23.11 8.78
N ALA A 50 -19.98 24.38 9.07
CA ALA A 50 -20.25 25.35 8.04
C ALA A 50 -18.95 25.77 7.35
N VAL A 51 -18.90 25.79 6.02
CA VAL A 51 -17.69 26.22 5.29
C VAL A 51 -17.29 27.66 5.62
N GLY A 52 -18.26 28.51 5.96
CA GLY A 52 -18.00 29.88 6.41
C GLY A 52 -17.26 29.98 7.74
N SER A 53 -17.41 29.00 8.63
CA SER A 53 -16.74 28.96 9.95
C SER A 53 -15.31 28.48 9.91
N LEU A 54 -14.82 27.96 8.78
CA LEU A 54 -13.45 27.46 8.64
C LEU A 54 -12.43 28.60 8.78
N ARG A 55 -11.34 28.32 9.48
CA ARG A 55 -10.26 29.27 9.78
C ARG A 55 -8.95 28.84 9.11
N ALA A 56 -7.96 29.74 9.10
CA ALA A 56 -6.61 29.45 8.57
C ALA A 56 -5.96 28.24 9.29
N GLU A 57 -6.24 28.07 10.57
CA GLU A 57 -5.77 26.93 11.36
C GLU A 57 -6.33 25.60 10.83
N ASP A 58 -7.60 25.55 10.42
CA ASP A 58 -8.20 24.36 9.81
C ASP A 58 -7.49 23.99 8.49
N ALA A 59 -7.14 24.99 7.69
CA ALA A 59 -6.40 24.80 6.45
C ALA A 59 -4.99 24.24 6.72
N ARG A 60 -4.27 24.81 7.67
CA ARG A 60 -2.94 24.37 8.08
C ARG A 60 -2.97 22.91 8.56
N ARG A 61 -3.89 22.57 9.46
CA ARG A 61 -4.06 21.22 10.02
C ARG A 61 -4.52 20.20 8.98
N ALA A 62 -5.15 20.65 7.89
CA ALA A 62 -5.54 19.80 6.75
C ALA A 62 -4.48 19.73 5.65
N GLY A 63 -3.33 20.39 5.80
CA GLY A 63 -2.29 20.44 4.78
C GLY A 63 -2.68 21.22 3.54
N ALA A 64 -3.68 22.11 3.64
CA ALA A 64 -4.05 22.99 2.55
C ALA A 64 -3.15 24.24 2.54
N PRO A 65 -2.73 24.72 1.35
CA PRO A 65 -1.81 25.86 1.25
C PRO A 65 -2.40 27.17 1.78
N SER A 66 -3.74 27.28 1.81
CA SER A 66 -4.44 28.44 2.37
C SER A 66 -5.90 28.09 2.71
N LEU A 67 -6.55 28.97 3.49
CA LEU A 67 -7.98 28.87 3.75
C LEU A 67 -8.82 28.99 2.46
N ALA A 68 -8.39 29.82 1.53
CA ALA A 68 -9.04 29.98 0.24
C ALA A 68 -9.01 28.67 -0.56
N ALA A 69 -7.83 28.02 -0.64
CA ALA A 69 -7.67 26.73 -1.31
C ALA A 69 -8.49 25.61 -0.66
N LEU A 70 -8.59 25.59 0.69
CA LEU A 70 -9.46 24.63 1.38
C LEU A 70 -10.93 24.85 1.04
N LYS A 71 -11.41 26.10 1.06
CA LYS A 71 -12.80 26.44 0.71
C LYS A 71 -13.10 26.12 -0.76
N GLU A 72 -12.17 26.41 -1.67
CA GLU A 72 -12.29 26.08 -3.09
C GLU A 72 -12.40 24.56 -3.30
N ALA A 73 -11.54 23.76 -2.66
CA ALA A 73 -11.61 22.31 -2.73
C ALA A 73 -12.95 21.74 -2.23
N LEU A 74 -13.61 22.45 -1.31
CA LEU A 74 -14.94 22.09 -0.80
C LEU A 74 -16.08 22.63 -1.67
N SER A 75 -15.85 23.53 -2.62
CA SER A 75 -16.90 24.11 -3.47
C SER A 75 -17.45 23.15 -4.51
N ALA A 76 -16.64 22.18 -4.97
CA ALA A 76 -17.00 21.23 -6.01
C ALA A 76 -18.28 20.39 -5.71
N ARG A 77 -18.71 20.31 -4.45
CA ARG A 77 -19.93 19.64 -4.00
C ARG A 77 -20.72 20.53 -3.02
N ALA A 78 -20.94 21.77 -3.38
CA ALA A 78 -21.52 22.80 -2.50
C ALA A 78 -22.89 22.42 -1.91
N GLY A 79 -23.66 21.55 -2.57
CA GLY A 79 -24.97 21.08 -2.08
C GLY A 79 -24.91 20.05 -0.94
N GLU A 80 -23.75 19.46 -0.65
CA GLU A 80 -23.60 18.48 0.42
C GLU A 80 -23.02 19.14 1.70
N PRO A 81 -23.37 18.64 2.91
CA PRO A 81 -22.75 19.08 4.16
C PRO A 81 -21.23 18.92 4.13
N ALA A 82 -20.51 19.86 4.74
CA ALA A 82 -19.06 19.73 4.96
C ALA A 82 -18.82 19.04 6.31
N TRP A 83 -17.87 18.09 6.30
CA TRP A 83 -17.45 17.34 7.47
C TRP A 83 -15.99 17.62 7.78
N ARG A 84 -15.71 17.98 9.03
CA ARG A 84 -14.38 18.02 9.63
C ARG A 84 -14.12 16.65 10.23
N ILE A 85 -13.03 16.00 9.83
CA ILE A 85 -12.68 14.66 10.25
C ILE A 85 -11.30 14.73 10.86
N GLY A 86 -11.22 14.42 12.16
CA GLY A 86 -9.94 14.22 12.83
C GLY A 86 -9.32 12.92 12.39
N VAL A 87 -8.00 12.91 12.14
CA VAL A 87 -7.23 11.74 11.75
C VAL A 87 -5.92 11.69 12.52
N ALA A 88 -5.51 10.49 12.94
CA ALA A 88 -4.24 10.25 13.59
C ALA A 88 -3.59 8.98 13.06
N TYR A 89 -2.25 8.95 13.07
CA TYR A 89 -1.51 7.72 12.82
C TYR A 89 -1.66 6.78 14.02
N ALA A 90 -2.12 5.56 13.77
CA ALA A 90 -2.43 4.56 14.79
C ALA A 90 -1.45 3.36 14.79
N GLY A 91 -0.28 3.54 14.18
CA GLY A 91 0.77 2.52 14.15
C GLY A 91 0.93 1.80 12.80
N PRO A 92 1.88 0.86 12.71
CA PRO A 92 2.11 0.06 11.52
C PRO A 92 0.91 -0.82 11.19
N ASP A 93 0.83 -1.29 9.95
CA ASP A 93 -0.20 -2.28 9.55
C ASP A 93 0.09 -3.61 10.26
N PRO A 94 -0.81 -4.11 11.13
CA PRO A 94 -0.59 -5.38 11.85
C PRO A 94 -0.28 -6.57 10.93
N ARG A 95 -0.69 -6.50 9.67
CA ARG A 95 -0.39 -7.53 8.68
C ARG A 95 1.08 -7.60 8.31
N GLU A 96 1.88 -6.57 8.55
CA GLU A 96 3.32 -6.59 8.29
C GLU A 96 4.01 -7.59 9.22
N ALA A 97 3.72 -7.51 10.52
CA ALA A 97 4.22 -8.47 11.50
C ALA A 97 3.68 -9.88 11.20
N LEU A 98 2.37 -10.00 10.92
CA LEU A 98 1.74 -11.29 10.60
C LEU A 98 2.40 -11.97 9.39
N ARG A 99 2.72 -11.23 8.32
CA ARG A 99 3.37 -11.76 7.12
C ARG A 99 4.78 -12.28 7.38
N ALA A 100 5.51 -11.61 8.27
CA ALA A 100 6.87 -11.97 8.62
C ALA A 100 6.94 -13.22 9.54
N THR A 101 5.85 -13.55 10.24
CA THR A 101 5.79 -14.69 11.15
C THR A 101 5.72 -15.99 10.38
N ILE A 102 6.68 -16.88 10.59
CA ILE A 102 6.65 -18.25 10.08
C ILE A 102 5.67 -19.05 10.97
N PRO A 103 4.59 -19.61 10.43
CA PRO A 103 3.61 -20.35 11.21
C PRO A 103 4.15 -21.71 11.61
N ASP A 104 3.82 -22.17 12.79
CA ASP A 104 4.03 -23.55 13.22
C ASP A 104 3.01 -24.53 12.61
N ALA A 105 3.11 -25.80 12.93
CA ALA A 105 2.23 -26.84 12.37
C ALA A 105 0.75 -26.65 12.75
N GLU A 106 0.47 -26.16 13.96
CA GLU A 106 -0.90 -25.90 14.43
C GLU A 106 -1.51 -24.70 13.69
N GLU A 107 -0.74 -23.62 13.56
CA GLU A 107 -1.15 -22.44 12.78
C GLU A 107 -1.35 -22.78 11.30
N ILE A 108 -0.49 -23.62 10.70
CA ILE A 108 -0.66 -24.09 9.32
C ILE A 108 -1.96 -24.87 9.16
N ALA A 109 -2.28 -25.76 10.10
CA ALA A 109 -3.55 -26.49 10.10
C ALA A 109 -4.76 -25.53 10.22
N ALA A 110 -4.68 -24.55 11.10
CA ALA A 110 -5.72 -23.52 11.25
C ALA A 110 -5.90 -22.65 9.99
N ILE A 111 -4.79 -22.27 9.33
CA ILE A 111 -4.82 -21.54 8.06
C ILE A 111 -5.45 -22.40 6.98
N ASN A 112 -5.05 -23.66 6.83
CA ASN A 112 -5.61 -24.58 5.85
C ASN A 112 -7.13 -24.77 6.04
N ALA A 113 -7.60 -24.96 7.28
CA ALA A 113 -9.01 -25.00 7.58
C ALA A 113 -9.75 -23.69 7.22
N ARG A 114 -9.06 -22.54 7.27
CA ARG A 114 -9.64 -21.27 6.81
C ARG A 114 -9.68 -21.18 5.29
N LEU A 115 -8.66 -21.67 4.60
CA LEU A 115 -8.65 -21.75 3.13
C LEU A 115 -9.78 -22.66 2.63
N ASP A 116 -9.96 -23.84 3.27
CA ASP A 116 -11.03 -24.77 2.92
C ASP A 116 -12.43 -24.12 3.07
N ARG A 117 -12.63 -23.33 4.12
CA ARG A 117 -13.89 -22.58 4.28
C ARG A 117 -14.09 -21.51 3.21
N LEU A 118 -13.03 -20.86 2.74
CA LEU A 118 -13.11 -19.88 1.65
C LEU A 118 -13.42 -20.56 0.32
N ASP A 119 -12.85 -21.73 0.08
CA ASP A 119 -13.12 -22.55 -1.09
C ASP A 119 -14.56 -23.07 -1.10
N ALA A 120 -15.03 -23.61 0.02
CA ALA A 120 -16.40 -24.12 0.17
C ALA A 120 -17.47 -23.01 0.02
N ALA A 121 -17.16 -21.77 0.40
CA ALA A 121 -18.06 -20.62 0.26
C ALA A 121 -18.00 -19.96 -1.13
N SER A 122 -17.19 -20.47 -2.05
CA SER A 122 -16.97 -19.89 -3.35
C SER A 122 -17.96 -20.43 -4.39
N ALA A 123 -18.58 -19.54 -5.17
CA ALA A 123 -19.46 -19.91 -6.27
C ALA A 123 -18.71 -20.47 -7.51
N HIS A 124 -17.39 -20.32 -7.57
CA HIS A 124 -16.55 -20.75 -8.69
C HIS A 124 -15.59 -21.90 -8.33
N GLY A 125 -15.87 -22.61 -7.24
CA GLY A 125 -15.07 -23.76 -6.80
C GLY A 125 -13.87 -23.38 -5.91
N ALA A 126 -13.00 -24.35 -5.68
CA ALA A 126 -11.77 -24.16 -4.92
C ALA A 126 -10.81 -23.26 -5.69
N TRP A 127 -10.28 -22.23 -5.04
CA TRP A 127 -9.45 -21.20 -5.70
C TRP A 127 -8.23 -20.78 -4.86
N THR A 128 -8.25 -21.07 -3.56
CA THR A 128 -7.28 -20.48 -2.62
C THR A 128 -5.87 -20.97 -2.89
N ARG A 129 -5.68 -22.28 -2.98
CA ARG A 129 -4.37 -22.90 -3.22
C ARG A 129 -3.87 -22.63 -4.63
N GLU A 130 -4.76 -22.75 -5.62
CA GLU A 130 -4.44 -22.38 -7.00
C GLU A 130 -3.94 -20.93 -7.11
N THR A 131 -4.59 -19.99 -6.40
CA THR A 131 -4.15 -18.58 -6.39
C THR A 131 -2.81 -18.39 -5.68
N LEU A 132 -2.55 -19.11 -4.57
CA LEU A 132 -1.25 -19.07 -3.89
C LEU A 132 -0.14 -19.64 -4.79
N ASP A 133 -0.37 -20.79 -5.41
CA ASP A 133 0.56 -21.41 -6.35
C ASP A 133 0.84 -20.51 -7.56
N LEU A 134 -0.22 -19.91 -8.12
CA LEU A 134 -0.10 -18.99 -9.25
C LEU A 134 0.77 -17.77 -8.89
N ILE A 135 0.59 -17.19 -7.72
CA ILE A 135 1.39 -16.04 -7.26
C ILE A 135 2.85 -16.46 -7.00
N ASP A 136 3.05 -17.63 -6.41
CA ASP A 136 4.38 -18.17 -6.10
C ASP A 136 5.20 -18.43 -7.36
N LEU A 137 4.60 -19.02 -8.36
CA LEU A 137 5.23 -19.36 -9.65
C LEU A 137 5.39 -18.14 -10.58
N ASN A 138 4.64 -17.06 -10.35
CA ASN A 138 4.63 -15.86 -11.19
C ASN A 138 4.83 -14.60 -10.34
N PRO A 139 5.95 -14.47 -9.61
CA PRO A 139 6.21 -13.30 -8.77
C PRO A 139 6.24 -12.02 -9.63
N THR A 140 5.72 -10.93 -9.09
CA THR A 140 5.70 -9.60 -9.73
C THR A 140 4.83 -9.46 -10.99
N VAL A 141 4.12 -10.51 -11.41
CA VAL A 141 3.19 -10.45 -12.56
C VAL A 141 1.93 -9.67 -12.18
N ARG A 142 1.41 -8.85 -13.09
CA ARG A 142 0.26 -7.98 -12.86
C ARG A 142 -1.03 -8.79 -12.63
N ALA A 143 -1.91 -8.27 -11.80
CA ALA A 143 -3.20 -8.91 -11.50
C ALA A 143 -4.06 -9.27 -12.73
N PRO A 144 -4.16 -8.43 -13.78
CA PRO A 144 -4.88 -8.83 -14.99
C PRO A 144 -4.29 -10.06 -15.68
N ASP A 145 -2.95 -10.13 -15.74
CA ASP A 145 -2.25 -11.22 -16.42
C ASP A 145 -2.36 -12.53 -15.63
N LEU A 146 -2.33 -12.46 -14.28
CA LEU A 146 -2.61 -13.61 -13.41
C LEU A 146 -4.07 -14.06 -13.50
N ALA A 147 -5.01 -13.14 -13.50
CA ALA A 147 -6.44 -13.44 -13.62
C ALA A 147 -6.76 -14.14 -14.94
N ALA A 148 -6.13 -13.71 -16.04
CA ALA A 148 -6.29 -14.33 -17.35
C ALA A 148 -5.80 -15.79 -17.39
N GLN A 149 -4.70 -16.12 -16.68
CA GLN A 149 -4.18 -17.49 -16.61
C GLN A 149 -5.17 -18.48 -15.96
N VAL A 150 -6.03 -18.01 -15.08
CA VAL A 150 -7.06 -18.83 -14.40
C VAL A 150 -8.48 -18.54 -14.92
N GLY A 151 -8.60 -17.87 -16.08
CA GLY A 151 -9.89 -17.60 -16.74
C GLY A 151 -10.84 -16.72 -15.92
N ARG A 152 -10.32 -15.80 -15.09
CA ARG A 152 -11.12 -15.00 -14.15
C ARG A 152 -11.09 -13.51 -14.46
N GLU A 153 -12.18 -12.84 -14.11
CA GLU A 153 -12.23 -11.37 -14.15
C GLU A 153 -11.26 -10.76 -13.16
N THR A 154 -10.49 -9.75 -13.61
CA THR A 154 -9.47 -9.07 -12.79
C THR A 154 -10.01 -8.53 -11.46
N ALA A 155 -11.26 -8.01 -11.48
CA ALA A 155 -11.85 -7.43 -10.26
C ALA A 155 -12.12 -8.50 -9.20
N ASP A 156 -12.59 -9.69 -9.61
CA ASP A 156 -12.89 -10.79 -8.71
C ASP A 156 -11.61 -11.47 -8.22
N PHE A 157 -10.63 -11.70 -9.10
CA PHE A 157 -9.30 -12.16 -8.71
C PHE A 157 -8.68 -11.26 -7.64
N LYS A 158 -8.74 -9.92 -7.80
CA LYS A 158 -8.24 -8.97 -6.79
C LYS A 158 -8.99 -9.06 -5.46
N LYS A 159 -10.30 -9.35 -5.46
CA LYS A 159 -11.07 -9.55 -4.22
C LYS A 159 -10.57 -10.79 -3.47
N ASP A 160 -10.27 -11.85 -4.19
CA ASP A 160 -9.81 -13.10 -3.60
C ASP A 160 -8.38 -12.98 -3.08
N VAL A 161 -7.45 -12.41 -3.86
CA VAL A 161 -6.10 -12.10 -3.35
C VAL A 161 -6.17 -11.22 -2.09
N ARG A 162 -7.15 -10.31 -1.98
CA ARG A 162 -7.34 -9.52 -0.75
C ARG A 162 -7.69 -10.38 0.46
N LYS A 163 -8.50 -11.45 0.28
CA LYS A 163 -8.82 -12.39 1.37
C LYS A 163 -7.56 -13.14 1.84
N LEU A 164 -6.72 -13.60 0.91
CA LEU A 164 -5.43 -14.22 1.23
C LEU A 164 -4.47 -13.24 1.93
N LYS A 165 -4.49 -11.97 1.51
CA LYS A 165 -3.71 -10.91 2.15
C LYS A 165 -4.16 -10.63 3.59
N GLU A 166 -5.45 -10.74 3.91
CA GLU A 166 -5.95 -10.59 5.29
C GLU A 166 -5.46 -11.74 6.19
N LEU A 167 -5.17 -12.91 5.64
CA LEU A 167 -4.54 -14.05 6.35
C LEU A 167 -3.01 -13.90 6.46
N GLY A 168 -2.45 -12.83 5.92
CA GLY A 168 -1.01 -12.60 5.90
C GLY A 168 -0.25 -13.42 4.86
N LEU A 169 -0.91 -14.12 3.93
CA LEU A 169 -0.27 -15.06 3.02
C LEU A 169 0.34 -14.41 1.77
N THR A 170 -0.11 -13.23 1.40
CA THR A 170 0.36 -12.52 0.19
C THR A 170 0.70 -11.06 0.47
N GLU A 171 1.59 -10.52 -0.36
CA GLU A 171 1.98 -9.12 -0.38
C GLU A 171 1.66 -8.48 -1.72
N SER A 172 1.22 -7.21 -1.68
CA SER A 172 1.06 -6.42 -2.90
C SER A 172 2.31 -5.58 -3.12
N LEU A 173 2.90 -5.72 -4.28
CA LEU A 173 4.01 -4.90 -4.73
C LEU A 173 3.53 -3.67 -5.52
N ALA A 174 4.46 -2.83 -5.98
CA ALA A 174 4.16 -1.78 -6.96
C ALA A 174 3.57 -2.39 -8.24
N ILE A 175 4.09 -3.55 -8.66
CA ILE A 175 3.57 -4.37 -9.76
C ILE A 175 3.42 -5.79 -9.23
N GLY A 176 2.18 -6.33 -9.31
CA GLY A 176 1.90 -7.72 -8.97
C GLY A 176 1.86 -8.05 -7.48
N TYR A 177 2.10 -9.31 -7.20
CA TYR A 177 2.04 -9.90 -5.87
C TYR A 177 3.26 -10.79 -5.62
N LEU A 178 3.51 -11.07 -4.33
CA LEU A 178 4.38 -12.14 -3.83
C LEU A 178 3.63 -12.92 -2.74
N LEU A 179 4.03 -14.14 -2.49
CA LEU A 179 3.75 -14.77 -1.20
C LEU A 179 4.52 -14.02 -0.10
N SER A 180 3.99 -13.98 1.09
CA SER A 180 4.73 -13.58 2.29
C SER A 180 5.56 -14.76 2.81
N PRO A 181 6.52 -14.59 3.75
CA PRO A 181 7.17 -15.71 4.44
C PRO A 181 6.15 -16.69 5.05
N ARG A 182 5.07 -16.16 5.61
CA ARG A 182 3.93 -16.95 6.12
C ARG A 182 3.25 -17.75 5.01
N GLY A 183 3.02 -17.13 3.85
CA GLY A 183 2.40 -17.80 2.69
C GLY A 183 3.28 -18.86 2.08
N GLU A 184 4.59 -18.61 1.99
CA GLU A 184 5.58 -19.59 1.53
C GLU A 184 5.57 -20.84 2.42
N ALA A 185 5.59 -20.66 3.75
CA ALA A 185 5.56 -21.76 4.70
C ALA A 185 4.27 -22.60 4.57
N VAL A 186 3.12 -21.96 4.34
CA VAL A 186 1.83 -22.67 4.13
C VAL A 186 1.85 -23.48 2.84
N VAL A 187 2.37 -22.93 1.74
CA VAL A 187 2.48 -23.64 0.47
C VAL A 187 3.47 -24.81 0.60
N ASP A 188 4.63 -24.56 1.19
CA ASP A 188 5.70 -25.58 1.32
C ASP A 188 5.29 -26.74 2.22
N ALA A 189 4.45 -26.49 3.24
CA ALA A 189 3.92 -27.56 4.11
C ALA A 189 3.02 -28.57 3.36
N GLY A 190 2.47 -28.18 2.22
CA GLY A 190 1.69 -29.06 1.34
C GLY A 190 2.55 -29.81 0.29
N LEU A 191 3.86 -29.56 0.23
CA LEU A 191 4.75 -30.12 -0.78
C LEU A 191 5.72 -31.13 -0.16
N PRO A 192 6.15 -32.17 -0.92
CA PRO A 192 7.16 -33.12 -0.45
C PRO A 192 8.54 -32.46 -0.25
N THR A 193 8.81 -31.36 -0.94
CA THR A 193 10.04 -30.56 -0.80
C THR A 193 9.68 -29.08 -0.96
N PRO A 194 10.20 -28.19 -0.10
CA PRO A 194 10.00 -26.76 -0.22
C PRO A 194 10.46 -26.23 -1.59
N ARG A 195 9.75 -25.24 -2.12
CA ARG A 195 10.13 -24.62 -3.40
C ARG A 195 11.35 -23.74 -3.24
N LEU A 196 12.27 -23.85 -4.20
CA LEU A 196 13.36 -22.90 -4.35
C LEU A 196 12.80 -21.58 -4.89
N ARG A 197 12.95 -20.51 -4.13
CA ARG A 197 12.54 -19.14 -4.51
C ARG A 197 13.76 -18.24 -4.61
N ALA A 198 13.68 -17.24 -5.47
CA ALA A 198 14.69 -16.19 -5.48
C ALA A 198 14.74 -15.50 -4.09
N PRO A 199 15.93 -15.13 -3.62
CA PRO A 199 16.06 -14.40 -2.37
C PRO A 199 15.16 -13.17 -2.36
N ARG A 200 14.45 -12.94 -1.25
CA ARG A 200 13.68 -11.71 -1.08
C ARG A 200 14.62 -10.53 -1.14
N GLN A 201 14.27 -9.54 -1.94
CA GLN A 201 15.02 -8.29 -1.94
C GLN A 201 14.91 -7.66 -0.56
N GLN A 202 16.05 -7.60 0.13
CA GLN A 202 16.16 -6.88 1.38
C GLN A 202 16.27 -5.39 1.08
N GLY A 203 15.57 -4.57 1.85
CA GLY A 203 15.59 -3.12 1.71
C GLY A 203 14.21 -2.51 1.43
N THR A 204 14.17 -1.19 1.48
CA THR A 204 12.97 -0.41 1.28
C THR A 204 12.62 -0.34 -0.21
N PRO A 205 11.43 -0.77 -0.62
CA PRO A 205 11.03 -0.69 -2.02
C PRO A 205 11.08 0.74 -2.57
N LEU A 206 11.37 0.86 -3.86
CA LEU A 206 11.31 2.16 -4.54
C LEU A 206 9.94 2.83 -4.33
N PRO A 207 9.91 4.13 -4.02
CA PRO A 207 8.66 4.84 -3.75
C PRO A 207 7.80 4.93 -5.01
N ARG A 208 6.50 4.72 -4.87
CA ARG A 208 5.56 4.81 -6.01
C ARG A 208 5.52 6.20 -6.64
N SER A 209 5.92 7.22 -5.89
CA SER A 209 5.94 8.61 -6.32
C SER A 209 6.91 8.90 -7.46
N ILE A 210 7.92 8.03 -7.72
CA ILE A 210 8.84 8.18 -8.85
C ILE A 210 8.19 7.89 -10.21
N GLY A 211 7.03 7.25 -10.20
CA GLY A 211 6.27 6.90 -11.41
C GLY A 211 6.70 5.58 -12.07
N ALA A 212 5.79 5.00 -12.84
CA ALA A 212 5.98 3.69 -13.47
C ALA A 212 7.16 3.63 -14.47
N PRO A 213 7.44 4.66 -15.31
CA PRO A 213 8.60 4.64 -16.20
C PRO A 213 9.91 4.52 -15.45
N ALA A 214 10.13 5.37 -14.43
CA ALA A 214 11.35 5.36 -13.63
C ALA A 214 11.51 4.06 -12.85
N THR A 215 10.42 3.54 -12.26
CA THR A 215 10.44 2.25 -11.55
C THR A 215 10.86 1.11 -12.47
N ARG A 216 10.38 1.10 -13.72
CA ARG A 216 10.74 0.07 -14.70
C ARG A 216 12.21 0.18 -15.08
N ALA A 217 12.64 1.38 -15.47
CA ALA A 217 14.01 1.65 -15.90
C ALA A 217 15.05 1.29 -14.81
N LEU A 218 14.78 1.65 -13.55
CA LEU A 218 15.64 1.30 -12.43
C LEU A 218 15.71 -0.22 -12.21
N ARG A 219 14.59 -0.93 -12.32
CA ARG A 219 14.55 -2.39 -12.20
C ARG A 219 15.30 -3.12 -13.31
N GLU A 220 15.26 -2.60 -14.53
CA GLU A 220 16.01 -3.15 -15.67
C GLU A 220 17.53 -3.11 -15.45
N VAL A 221 18.02 -2.14 -14.66
CA VAL A 221 19.42 -2.07 -14.23
C VAL A 221 19.69 -2.67 -12.85
N GLY A 222 18.73 -3.42 -12.28
CA GLY A 222 18.88 -4.12 -11.01
C GLY A 222 18.66 -3.26 -9.76
N VAL A 223 18.29 -1.99 -9.90
CA VAL A 223 18.02 -1.08 -8.77
C VAL A 223 16.55 -1.19 -8.39
N THR A 224 16.27 -1.76 -7.22
CA THR A 224 14.91 -2.13 -6.80
C THR A 224 14.55 -1.63 -5.42
N THR A 225 15.54 -1.16 -4.65
CA THR A 225 15.36 -0.61 -3.30
C THR A 225 16.01 0.77 -3.14
N VAL A 226 15.58 1.51 -2.13
CA VAL A 226 16.12 2.83 -1.80
C VAL A 226 17.60 2.75 -1.41
N GLU A 227 17.99 1.70 -0.69
CA GLU A 227 19.37 1.45 -0.27
C GLU A 227 20.28 1.20 -1.50
N GLN A 228 19.77 0.51 -2.51
CA GLN A 228 20.50 0.34 -3.78
C GLN A 228 20.60 1.66 -4.54
N VAL A 229 19.57 2.52 -4.51
CA VAL A 229 19.68 3.88 -5.08
C VAL A 229 20.83 4.65 -4.46
N ALA A 230 21.03 4.56 -3.14
CA ALA A 230 22.09 5.24 -2.42
C ALA A 230 23.50 4.79 -2.84
N THR A 231 23.65 3.65 -3.50
CA THR A 231 24.95 3.19 -4.04
C THR A 231 25.28 3.82 -5.40
N HIS A 232 24.38 4.61 -5.99
CA HIS A 232 24.54 5.25 -7.28
C HIS A 232 24.57 6.78 -7.13
N SER A 233 25.25 7.47 -8.04
CA SER A 233 25.16 8.92 -8.11
C SER A 233 23.85 9.40 -8.74
N ALA A 234 23.36 10.58 -8.34
CA ALA A 234 22.17 11.18 -8.92
C ALA A 234 22.30 11.36 -10.45
N ALA A 235 23.47 11.78 -10.91
CA ALA A 235 23.75 11.95 -12.34
C ALA A 235 23.73 10.61 -13.10
N GLY A 236 24.29 9.54 -12.52
CA GLY A 236 24.30 8.21 -13.12
C GLY A 236 22.88 7.66 -13.30
N LEU A 237 22.03 7.83 -12.29
CA LEU A 237 20.63 7.41 -12.40
C LEU A 237 19.81 8.30 -13.34
N ALA A 238 20.07 9.61 -13.39
CA ALA A 238 19.39 10.52 -14.31
C ALA A 238 19.73 10.25 -15.80
N ALA A 239 20.88 9.61 -16.08
CA ALA A 239 21.24 9.19 -17.43
C ALA A 239 20.43 7.98 -17.94
N ILE A 240 19.74 7.26 -17.05
CA ILE A 240 18.91 6.10 -17.43
C ILE A 240 17.63 6.60 -18.10
N HIS A 241 17.36 6.13 -19.32
CA HIS A 241 16.13 6.47 -20.03
C HIS A 241 14.88 6.12 -19.20
N GLY A 242 14.01 7.08 -18.97
CA GLY A 242 12.81 6.93 -18.12
C GLY A 242 12.98 7.41 -16.68
N VAL A 243 14.20 7.76 -16.24
CA VAL A 243 14.48 8.35 -14.93
C VAL A 243 14.65 9.87 -15.09
N GLY A 244 13.55 10.60 -14.93
CA GLY A 244 13.55 12.06 -15.07
C GLY A 244 13.87 12.80 -13.76
N PRO A 245 14.01 14.16 -13.82
CA PRO A 245 14.35 15.00 -12.67
C PRO A 245 13.39 14.84 -11.49
N ILE A 246 12.10 14.64 -11.78
CA ILE A 246 11.06 14.40 -10.73
C ILE A 246 11.35 13.10 -9.99
N ALA A 247 11.71 12.03 -10.71
CA ALA A 247 12.06 10.76 -10.08
C ALA A 247 13.30 10.89 -9.18
N ILE A 248 14.35 11.59 -9.64
CA ILE A 248 15.56 11.87 -8.84
C ILE A 248 15.21 12.65 -7.57
N ALA A 249 14.38 13.69 -7.65
CA ALA A 249 13.94 14.44 -6.47
C ALA A 249 13.17 13.57 -5.48
N ARG A 250 12.25 12.73 -5.95
CA ARG A 250 11.46 11.81 -5.11
C ARG A 250 12.29 10.70 -4.49
N LEU A 251 13.30 10.21 -5.19
CA LEU A 251 14.27 9.26 -4.63
C LEU A 251 15.10 9.91 -3.52
N ARG A 252 15.55 11.16 -3.71
CA ARG A 252 16.27 11.92 -2.67
C ARG A 252 15.41 12.10 -1.41
N GLU A 253 14.13 12.48 -1.56
CA GLU A 253 13.18 12.56 -0.44
C GLU A 253 13.09 11.22 0.32
N ALA A 254 12.90 10.10 -0.41
CA ALA A 254 12.78 8.78 0.19
C ALA A 254 14.07 8.30 0.88
N MET A 255 15.24 8.64 0.33
CA MET A 255 16.53 8.36 0.95
C MET A 255 16.74 9.17 2.22
N ALA A 256 16.40 10.47 2.20
CA ALA A 256 16.53 11.36 3.35
C ALA A 256 15.68 10.88 4.54
N GLU A 257 14.48 10.31 4.30
CA GLU A 257 13.64 9.71 5.35
C GLU A 257 14.33 8.52 6.07
N GLN A 258 15.37 7.95 5.46
CA GLN A 258 16.14 6.82 5.98
C GLN A 258 17.58 7.20 6.38
N GLY A 259 17.92 8.48 6.32
CA GLY A 259 19.27 8.95 6.58
C GLY A 259 20.28 8.57 5.51
N LEU A 260 19.81 8.29 4.29
CA LEU A 260 20.63 7.94 3.13
C LEU A 260 20.76 9.15 2.17
N ALA A 261 21.83 9.16 1.37
CA ALA A 261 22.08 10.11 0.29
C ALA A 261 22.60 9.39 -0.95
N TYR A 262 22.65 10.07 -2.09
CA TYR A 262 23.30 9.54 -3.29
C TYR A 262 24.80 9.33 -3.08
N ALA A 263 25.38 8.36 -3.77
CA ALA A 263 26.82 8.17 -3.77
C ALA A 263 27.53 9.45 -4.24
N GLY A 264 28.40 9.98 -3.37
CA GLY A 264 29.17 11.19 -3.63
C GLY A 264 28.50 12.52 -3.18
N GLU A 265 27.35 12.47 -2.49
CA GLU A 265 26.72 13.62 -1.83
C GLU A 265 26.99 13.64 -0.31
#